data_36b991798a5086e4ce8896e9afed14c4
#
_entry.id   36b991798a5086e4ce8896e9afed14c4
#
_cell.length_a   1.000
_cell.length_b   1.000
_cell.length_c   1.000
_cell.angle_alpha   90.00
_cell.angle_beta   90.00
_cell.angle_gamma   90.00
#
_symmetry.space_group_name_H-M   'P 1'
#
loop_
_entity.id
_entity.type
_entity.pdbx_description
1 polymer ?
#
loop_
_entity_poly.entity_id
_entity_poly.type
_entity_poly.pdbx_seq_one_letter_code
_entity_poly.pdbx_strand_id
1 'polypeptide(L)'
;MSNTVKQKLHGKTIKFFGPPGTGKTHRLLQRAKRFLKIGVSPDEICYISFTNKAVQECRERIRKEFKGYNEDDFKYFRTLHSLARQQFSDIPVLDPRVDLLQFHTQYGTIKVDYIPTWDDQKVYNNWSLQIYDKARNMKIDPVELYKKEPRKKVRLQQFKSIIHGYENYKKYEESPGQFKNDRLDFTDMVQKYIDTGLPIPFRVLMVDEAQDLTPLQWDMVVKLALNSEKVYLAGDDDQAIYEWNGADVHFFQTFPGKVKILKESRRLNKQVHFFAKCILNGMEGHRVEKEFTSNGTEGNIYKWNSLRKIPLNNENSWMILARINDVKKELQEEARDLGIYFQDMRGTKSFDPNQWQAIQDWQLICRGGGISREAACNMYNFLLNIDHGYRSADSKKWSFAHPNQVFNFEQLHLQGGMVEENRPWQEAFQRKFKDKEKLYFIKLMEQDLNLDDKAKIVIDTIHQVKGGEADNVILSSKCNYPSHYERKSLLDKIKELRVWYTGATRAKKDLHLLGTFHRYHFPLSKYFKLYKSNYVTI
;
A
#
# COMPACT_ATOMS: atom_id res chain seq x y z
N MET A 1 23.85 19.08 -4.89
CA MET A 1 24.91 18.46 -5.74
C MET A 1 25.79 19.54 -6.34
N SER A 2 27.14 19.39 -6.24
CA SER A 2 28.10 20.29 -6.91
C SER A 2 28.05 20.13 -8.44
N ASN A 3 28.56 21.13 -9.18
CA ASN A 3 28.60 21.07 -10.66
C ASN A 3 29.43 19.88 -11.16
N THR A 4 30.54 19.55 -10.50
CA THR A 4 31.36 18.37 -10.81
C THR A 4 30.60 17.06 -10.69
N VAL A 5 29.79 16.89 -9.63
CA VAL A 5 28.95 15.72 -9.42
C VAL A 5 27.88 15.64 -10.51
N LYS A 6 27.23 16.77 -10.82
CA LYS A 6 26.22 16.82 -11.90
C LYS A 6 26.79 16.38 -13.26
N GLN A 7 28.01 16.84 -13.63
CA GLN A 7 28.67 16.44 -14.88
C GLN A 7 28.98 14.94 -14.91
N LYS A 8 29.58 14.39 -13.82
CA LYS A 8 29.83 12.95 -13.71
C LYS A 8 28.60 12.09 -13.88
N LEU A 9 27.48 12.51 -13.31
CA LEU A 9 26.21 11.78 -13.39
C LEU A 9 25.54 11.93 -14.77
N HIS A 10 25.61 13.10 -15.38
CA HIS A 10 24.94 13.37 -16.66
C HIS A 10 25.35 12.40 -17.79
N GLY A 11 26.66 12.11 -17.92
CA GLY A 11 27.17 11.26 -18.98
C GLY A 11 26.79 9.78 -18.89
N LYS A 12 26.39 9.30 -17.71
CA LYS A 12 26.07 7.90 -17.45
C LYS A 12 24.62 7.63 -17.09
N THR A 13 23.79 8.66 -16.91
CA THR A 13 22.39 8.54 -16.48
C THR A 13 21.41 8.68 -17.62
N ILE A 14 20.43 7.77 -17.66
CA ILE A 14 19.23 7.87 -18.50
C ILE A 14 18.01 7.87 -17.61
N LYS A 15 17.17 8.90 -17.75
CA LYS A 15 15.88 9.04 -17.07
C LYS A 15 14.74 8.64 -18.00
N PHE A 16 13.93 7.68 -17.61
CA PHE A 16 12.70 7.31 -18.30
C PHE A 16 11.51 7.98 -17.61
N PHE A 17 10.95 8.99 -18.24
CA PHE A 17 9.66 9.53 -17.84
C PHE A 17 8.57 8.73 -18.54
N GLY A 18 7.73 8.07 -17.75
CA GLY A 18 6.70 7.18 -18.27
C GLY A 18 5.34 7.45 -17.64
N PRO A 19 4.38 8.05 -18.37
CA PRO A 19 2.98 8.09 -17.95
C PRO A 19 2.40 6.72 -17.59
N PRO A 20 1.20 6.65 -16.99
CA PRO A 20 0.60 5.38 -16.58
C PRO A 20 0.53 4.36 -17.71
N GLY A 21 0.94 3.12 -17.43
CA GLY A 21 0.87 2.03 -18.40
C GLY A 21 1.89 2.04 -19.54
N THR A 22 2.85 2.98 -19.55
CA THR A 22 3.87 3.05 -20.63
C THR A 22 5.02 2.06 -20.48
N GLY A 23 4.98 1.22 -19.43
CA GLY A 23 5.96 0.15 -19.24
C GLY A 23 7.31 0.61 -18.68
N LYS A 24 7.33 1.54 -17.73
CA LYS A 24 8.53 1.99 -17.00
C LYS A 24 9.37 0.82 -16.48
N THR A 25 8.79 0.01 -15.60
CA THR A 25 9.42 -1.19 -15.04
C THR A 25 9.87 -2.15 -16.13
N HIS A 26 9.03 -2.38 -17.14
CA HIS A 26 9.38 -3.23 -18.28
C HIS A 26 10.61 -2.69 -19.02
N ARG A 27 10.74 -1.36 -19.18
CA ARG A 27 11.91 -0.74 -19.82
C ARG A 27 13.19 -0.95 -19.01
N LEU A 28 13.12 -0.83 -17.67
CA LEU A 28 14.25 -1.17 -16.81
C LEU A 28 14.63 -2.65 -16.92
N LEU A 29 13.63 -3.55 -16.88
CA LEU A 29 13.84 -4.98 -17.06
C LEU A 29 14.48 -5.32 -18.41
N GLN A 30 14.05 -4.69 -19.50
CA GLN A 30 14.70 -4.85 -20.81
C GLN A 30 16.16 -4.42 -20.79
N ARG A 31 16.51 -3.38 -20.01
CA ARG A 31 17.91 -2.98 -19.83
C ARG A 31 18.69 -4.01 -19.02
N ALA A 32 18.16 -4.49 -17.91
CA ALA A 32 18.79 -5.56 -17.12
C ALA A 32 19.03 -6.81 -17.98
N LYS A 33 18.02 -7.28 -18.69
CA LYS A 33 18.13 -8.43 -19.61
C LYS A 33 19.20 -8.23 -20.69
N ARG A 34 19.33 -6.99 -21.22
CA ARG A 34 20.36 -6.69 -22.20
C ARG A 34 21.78 -6.79 -21.60
N PHE A 35 21.97 -6.35 -20.35
CA PHE A 35 23.23 -6.49 -19.65
C PHE A 35 23.57 -7.95 -19.40
N LEU A 36 22.63 -8.76 -18.94
CA LEU A 36 22.80 -10.20 -18.75
C LEU A 36 23.19 -10.91 -20.06
N LYS A 37 22.55 -10.55 -21.19
CA LYS A 37 22.86 -11.13 -22.52
C LYS A 37 24.28 -10.82 -23.01
N ILE A 38 24.89 -9.74 -22.58
CA ILE A 38 26.28 -9.38 -22.92
C ILE A 38 27.29 -9.80 -21.86
N GLY A 39 26.88 -10.70 -20.93
CA GLY A 39 27.77 -11.31 -19.96
C GLY A 39 27.99 -10.54 -18.66
N VAL A 40 27.19 -9.49 -18.38
CA VAL A 40 27.19 -8.83 -17.06
C VAL A 40 26.50 -9.76 -16.06
N SER A 41 27.16 -10.07 -14.94
CA SER A 41 26.60 -10.92 -13.91
C SER A 41 25.41 -10.26 -13.19
N PRO A 42 24.41 -11.04 -12.71
CA PRO A 42 23.27 -10.47 -11.96
C PRO A 42 23.68 -9.66 -10.73
N ASP A 43 24.73 -10.03 -10.03
CA ASP A 43 25.26 -9.31 -8.86
C ASP A 43 26.04 -8.02 -9.22
N GLU A 44 26.30 -7.78 -10.51
CA GLU A 44 26.78 -6.48 -11.00
C GLU A 44 25.63 -5.52 -11.36
N ILE A 45 24.36 -5.93 -11.20
CA ILE A 45 23.17 -5.13 -11.47
C ILE A 45 22.42 -4.86 -10.17
N CYS A 46 22.31 -3.58 -9.82
CA CYS A 46 21.48 -3.14 -8.72
C CYS A 46 20.13 -2.65 -9.25
N TYR A 47 19.03 -3.25 -8.80
CA TYR A 47 17.67 -2.82 -9.09
C TYR A 47 16.99 -2.43 -7.79
N ILE A 48 16.58 -1.17 -7.72
CA ILE A 48 15.90 -0.59 -6.56
C ILE A 48 14.45 -0.30 -6.92
N SER A 49 13.53 -0.75 -6.06
CA SER A 49 12.12 -0.37 -6.12
C SER A 49 11.61 0.03 -4.74
N PHE A 50 10.45 0.69 -4.72
CA PHE A 50 9.87 1.21 -3.49
C PHE A 50 9.32 0.09 -2.57
N THR A 51 8.86 -1.03 -3.13
CA THR A 51 8.26 -2.15 -2.38
C THR A 51 8.95 -3.47 -2.64
N ASN A 52 8.97 -4.35 -1.62
CA ASN A 52 9.48 -5.71 -1.75
C ASN A 52 8.69 -6.50 -2.82
N LYS A 53 7.39 -6.31 -2.92
CA LYS A 53 6.54 -6.95 -3.95
C LYS A 53 7.01 -6.60 -5.37
N ALA A 54 7.30 -5.33 -5.65
CA ALA A 54 7.80 -4.92 -6.96
C ALA A 54 9.19 -5.50 -7.26
N VAL A 55 10.05 -5.61 -6.24
CA VAL A 55 11.36 -6.28 -6.37
C VAL A 55 11.18 -7.75 -6.70
N GLN A 56 10.30 -8.45 -6.00
CA GLN A 56 10.04 -9.88 -6.22
C GLN A 56 9.46 -10.15 -7.61
N GLU A 57 8.46 -9.37 -8.04
CA GLU A 57 7.93 -9.46 -9.40
C GLU A 57 9.01 -9.24 -10.47
N CYS A 58 9.96 -8.33 -10.21
CA CYS A 58 11.08 -8.07 -11.10
C CYS A 58 12.00 -9.30 -11.23
N ARG A 59 12.40 -9.91 -10.11
CA ARG A 59 13.20 -11.13 -10.08
C ARG A 59 12.51 -12.28 -10.84
N GLU A 60 11.25 -12.53 -10.56
CA GLU A 60 10.47 -13.59 -11.21
C GLU A 60 10.40 -13.41 -12.72
N ARG A 61 10.17 -12.18 -13.20
CA ARG A 61 10.11 -11.87 -14.64
C ARG A 61 11.45 -12.08 -15.35
N ILE A 62 12.58 -11.81 -14.68
CA ILE A 62 13.90 -12.08 -15.25
C ILE A 62 14.18 -13.58 -15.26
N ARG A 63 13.93 -14.29 -14.16
CA ARG A 63 14.17 -15.73 -14.05
C ARG A 63 13.38 -16.57 -15.05
N LYS A 64 12.15 -16.17 -15.39
CA LYS A 64 11.36 -16.84 -16.43
C LYS A 64 12.07 -16.90 -17.78
N GLU A 65 12.92 -15.92 -18.10
CA GLU A 65 13.65 -15.84 -19.36
C GLU A 65 15.09 -16.41 -19.22
N PHE A 66 15.70 -16.24 -18.05
CA PHE A 66 17.07 -16.68 -17.76
C PHE A 66 17.06 -17.82 -16.72
N LYS A 67 16.71 -19.03 -17.17
CA LYS A 67 16.53 -20.21 -16.30
C LYS A 67 17.82 -20.69 -15.59
N GLY A 68 18.99 -20.20 -16.00
CA GLY A 68 20.28 -20.53 -15.39
C GLY A 68 20.59 -19.77 -14.10
N TYR A 69 19.78 -18.78 -13.71
CA TYR A 69 19.98 -17.99 -12.51
C TYR A 69 18.99 -18.36 -11.40
N ASN A 70 19.51 -18.41 -10.17
CA ASN A 70 18.73 -18.58 -8.95
C ASN A 70 18.32 -17.23 -8.35
N GLU A 71 17.52 -17.26 -7.30
CA GLU A 71 17.05 -16.03 -6.63
C GLU A 71 18.21 -15.28 -5.96
N ASP A 72 19.14 -16.00 -5.38
CA ASP A 72 20.31 -15.46 -4.68
C ASP A 72 21.31 -14.74 -5.61
N ASP A 73 21.32 -15.07 -6.89
CA ASP A 73 22.16 -14.41 -7.89
C ASP A 73 21.79 -12.92 -8.03
N PHE A 74 20.50 -12.56 -7.78
CA PHE A 74 20.01 -11.17 -7.83
C PHE A 74 20.19 -10.44 -6.50
N LYS A 75 21.37 -10.52 -5.93
CA LYS A 75 21.75 -10.02 -4.60
C LYS A 75 21.36 -8.56 -4.34
N TYR A 76 21.44 -7.69 -5.35
CA TYR A 76 21.17 -6.25 -5.25
C TYR A 76 19.84 -5.82 -5.87
N PHE A 77 18.93 -6.75 -6.10
CA PHE A 77 17.53 -6.43 -6.40
C PHE A 77 16.78 -6.25 -5.09
N ARG A 78 16.65 -5.01 -4.61
CA ARG A 78 16.20 -4.73 -3.23
C ARG A 78 15.47 -3.39 -3.14
N THR A 79 14.88 -3.13 -1.97
CA THR A 79 14.52 -1.77 -1.58
C THR A 79 15.76 -1.03 -1.05
N LEU A 80 15.75 0.32 -1.03
CA LEU A 80 16.86 1.11 -0.50
C LEU A 80 17.22 0.72 0.94
N HIS A 81 16.22 0.57 1.80
CA HIS A 81 16.42 0.16 3.20
C HIS A 81 17.07 -1.23 3.29
N SER A 82 16.57 -2.19 2.50
CA SER A 82 17.15 -3.54 2.48
C SER A 82 18.59 -3.55 1.96
N LEU A 83 18.92 -2.67 1.01
CA LEU A 83 20.28 -2.54 0.50
C LEU A 83 21.21 -1.92 1.56
N ALA A 84 20.77 -0.87 2.25
CA ALA A 84 21.52 -0.27 3.36
C ALA A 84 21.73 -1.29 4.49
N ARG A 85 20.68 -2.04 4.86
CA ARG A 85 20.72 -3.05 5.91
C ARG A 85 21.79 -4.12 5.70
N GLN A 86 22.06 -4.51 4.46
CA GLN A 86 23.07 -5.53 4.16
C GLN A 86 24.47 -5.19 4.70
N GLN A 87 24.81 -3.90 4.79
CA GLN A 87 26.11 -3.48 5.28
C GLN A 87 26.21 -3.36 6.80
N PHE A 88 25.08 -3.39 7.48
CA PHE A 88 24.97 -3.22 8.93
C PHE A 88 24.14 -4.34 9.57
N SER A 89 24.34 -5.58 9.08
CA SER A 89 23.58 -6.76 9.53
C SER A 89 23.78 -7.11 11.00
N ASP A 90 24.92 -6.77 11.55
CA ASP A 90 25.33 -6.94 12.95
C ASP A 90 24.68 -5.94 13.91
N ILE A 91 24.15 -4.81 13.41
CA ILE A 91 23.51 -3.80 14.25
C ILE A 91 22.02 -4.13 14.42
N PRO A 92 21.48 -4.17 15.65
CA PRO A 92 20.07 -4.42 15.89
C PRO A 92 19.17 -3.38 15.21
N VAL A 93 18.06 -3.83 14.63
CA VAL A 93 17.03 -2.94 14.04
C VAL A 93 15.87 -2.82 15.02
N LEU A 94 15.37 -1.61 15.19
CA LEU A 94 14.13 -1.39 15.92
C LEU A 94 12.96 -2.05 15.18
N ASP A 95 12.29 -2.98 15.86
CA ASP A 95 11.01 -3.50 15.40
C ASP A 95 9.88 -2.58 15.87
N PRO A 96 9.22 -1.82 14.97
CA PRO A 96 8.18 -0.88 15.36
C PRO A 96 7.00 -1.52 16.11
N ARG A 97 6.84 -2.85 16.02
CA ARG A 97 5.76 -3.59 16.70
C ARG A 97 6.03 -3.80 18.18
N VAL A 98 7.29 -4.07 18.52
CA VAL A 98 7.72 -4.39 19.89
C VAL A 98 8.34 -3.18 20.54
N ASP A 99 9.31 -2.56 19.88
CA ASP A 99 10.11 -1.49 20.44
C ASP A 99 9.31 -0.22 20.70
N LEU A 100 8.38 0.16 19.82
CA LEU A 100 7.53 1.34 20.07
C LEU A 100 6.54 1.11 21.21
N LEU A 101 6.06 -0.13 21.40
CA LEU A 101 5.22 -0.47 22.54
C LEU A 101 6.03 -0.42 23.86
N GLN A 102 7.25 -0.97 23.87
CA GLN A 102 8.16 -0.92 25.00
C GLN A 102 8.55 0.52 25.33
N PHE A 103 8.89 1.30 24.31
CA PHE A 103 9.17 2.72 24.45
C PHE A 103 7.99 3.47 25.08
N HIS A 104 6.77 3.21 24.62
CA HIS A 104 5.56 3.79 25.21
C HIS A 104 5.38 3.40 26.67
N THR A 105 5.56 2.13 27.01
CA THR A 105 5.46 1.64 28.41
C THR A 105 6.50 2.29 29.31
N GLN A 106 7.73 2.48 28.82
CA GLN A 106 8.83 3.06 29.57
C GLN A 106 8.69 4.58 29.78
N TYR A 107 8.19 5.30 28.80
CA TYR A 107 8.10 6.77 28.81
C TYR A 107 6.69 7.32 29.03
N GLY A 108 5.70 6.50 29.28
CA GLY A 108 4.44 6.72 30.02
C GLY A 108 3.41 7.73 29.52
N THR A 109 3.68 8.57 28.51
CA THR A 109 2.81 9.72 28.15
C THR A 109 2.41 9.79 26.68
N ILE A 110 2.66 8.73 25.92
CA ILE A 110 2.57 8.75 24.47
C ILE A 110 1.36 7.95 24.04
N LYS A 111 0.32 8.60 23.47
CA LYS A 111 -0.72 7.90 22.74
C LYS A 111 -0.08 7.24 21.51
N VAL A 112 -0.10 5.93 21.48
CA VAL A 112 0.34 5.14 20.36
C VAL A 112 -0.89 4.79 19.54
N ASP A 113 -0.97 5.34 18.34
CA ASP A 113 -2.01 4.97 17.38
C ASP A 113 -1.58 3.69 16.66
N TYR A 114 -2.51 2.78 16.46
CA TYR A 114 -2.32 1.59 15.66
C TYR A 114 -2.42 1.95 14.17
N ILE A 115 -1.38 1.65 13.40
CA ILE A 115 -1.39 1.77 11.94
C ILE A 115 -1.14 0.40 11.34
N PRO A 116 -2.06 -0.11 10.51
CA PRO A 116 -1.79 -1.31 9.72
C PRO A 116 -0.69 -1.02 8.71
N THR A 117 0.32 -1.89 8.65
CA THR A 117 1.40 -1.83 7.66
C THR A 117 1.05 -2.60 6.39
N TRP A 118 1.90 -2.49 5.36
CA TRP A 118 1.77 -3.14 4.07
C TRP A 118 1.77 -4.68 4.12
N ASP A 119 2.21 -5.26 5.23
CA ASP A 119 2.37 -6.70 5.47
C ASP A 119 1.48 -7.24 6.59
N ASP A 120 0.32 -6.60 6.84
CA ASP A 120 -0.67 -6.93 7.88
C ASP A 120 -0.15 -6.88 9.33
N GLN A 121 1.04 -6.36 9.53
CA GLN A 121 1.59 -6.23 10.87
C GLN A 121 1.04 -4.99 11.55
N LYS A 122 0.62 -5.15 12.80
CA LYS A 122 0.21 -4.05 13.67
C LYS A 122 1.44 -3.25 14.06
N VAL A 123 1.61 -2.05 13.50
CA VAL A 123 2.68 -1.14 13.90
C VAL A 123 2.10 -0.05 14.78
N TYR A 124 2.64 0.06 15.96
CA TYR A 124 2.34 1.19 16.83
C TYR A 124 3.02 2.45 16.27
N ASN A 125 2.30 3.55 16.22
CA ASN A 125 2.84 4.80 15.72
C ASN A 125 2.48 5.96 16.64
N ASN A 126 3.36 6.92 16.69
CA ASN A 126 3.19 8.15 17.44
C ASN A 126 3.31 9.34 16.50
N TRP A 127 2.37 10.29 16.58
CA TRP A 127 2.39 11.48 15.73
C TRP A 127 3.69 12.26 15.79
N SER A 128 4.30 12.40 16.97
CA SER A 128 5.58 13.12 17.12
C SER A 128 6.72 12.39 16.41
N LEU A 129 6.76 11.06 16.50
CA LEU A 129 7.76 10.25 15.81
C LEU A 129 7.54 10.25 14.30
N GLN A 130 6.28 10.31 13.82
CA GLN A 130 6.01 10.50 12.39
C GLN A 130 6.57 11.82 11.87
N ILE A 131 6.36 12.92 12.59
CA ILE A 131 6.90 14.24 12.22
C ILE A 131 8.43 14.23 12.28
N TYR A 132 8.99 13.58 13.29
CA TYR A 132 10.43 13.44 13.45
C TYR A 132 11.05 12.64 12.28
N ASP A 133 10.50 11.48 11.96
CA ASP A 133 10.97 10.65 10.86
C ASP A 133 10.85 11.36 9.51
N LYS A 134 9.70 12.00 9.27
CA LYS A 134 9.49 12.82 8.08
C LYS A 134 10.52 13.96 7.98
N ALA A 135 10.83 14.65 9.06
CA ALA A 135 11.82 15.72 9.09
C ALA A 135 13.21 15.21 8.70
N ARG A 136 13.65 14.07 9.26
CA ARG A 136 14.93 13.44 8.90
C ARG A 136 14.98 13.05 7.43
N ASN A 137 13.91 12.42 6.92
CA ASN A 137 13.80 12.04 5.52
C ASN A 137 13.81 13.26 4.58
N MET A 138 13.22 14.39 4.99
CA MET A 138 13.26 15.66 4.25
C MET A 138 14.55 16.46 4.48
N LYS A 139 15.42 16.03 5.41
CA LYS A 139 16.66 16.73 5.82
C LYS A 139 16.41 18.15 6.32
N ILE A 140 15.37 18.34 7.11
CA ILE A 140 15.00 19.60 7.76
C ILE A 140 14.95 19.43 9.27
N ASP A 141 15.06 20.53 9.99
CA ASP A 141 14.96 20.51 11.45
C ASP A 141 13.56 20.03 11.90
N PRO A 142 13.47 19.04 12.81
CA PRO A 142 12.18 18.52 13.26
C PRO A 142 11.28 19.56 13.92
N VAL A 143 11.87 20.58 14.61
CA VAL A 143 11.10 21.66 15.25
C VAL A 143 10.54 22.60 14.19
N GLU A 144 11.27 22.84 13.11
CA GLU A 144 10.75 23.63 11.99
C GLU A 144 9.58 22.94 11.31
N LEU A 145 9.66 21.62 11.07
CA LEU A 145 8.54 20.86 10.52
C LEU A 145 7.35 20.88 11.49
N TYR A 146 7.59 20.65 12.79
CA TYR A 146 6.55 20.73 13.81
C TYR A 146 5.83 22.10 13.77
N LYS A 147 6.55 23.21 13.63
CA LYS A 147 5.95 24.55 13.58
C LYS A 147 5.03 24.71 12.36
N LYS A 148 5.36 24.09 11.24
CA LYS A 148 4.59 24.13 9.97
C LYS A 148 3.34 23.23 9.99
N GLU A 149 3.28 22.25 10.91
CA GLU A 149 2.12 21.33 10.97
C GLU A 149 0.86 22.08 11.42
N PRO A 150 -0.25 22.00 10.66
CA PRO A 150 -1.47 22.77 10.92
C PRO A 150 -2.24 22.27 12.14
N ARG A 151 -2.09 21.00 12.50
CA ARG A 151 -2.76 20.34 13.63
C ARG A 151 -1.75 19.70 14.54
N LYS A 152 -1.32 20.44 15.56
CA LYS A 152 -0.39 19.93 16.57
C LYS A 152 -1.12 19.07 17.59
N LYS A 153 -0.70 17.83 17.75
CA LYS A 153 -1.28 16.88 18.72
C LYS A 153 -0.68 17.02 20.13
N VAL A 154 0.49 17.62 20.23
CA VAL A 154 1.21 17.82 21.49
C VAL A 154 1.86 19.21 21.54
N ARG A 155 2.23 19.71 22.72
CA ARG A 155 2.98 20.96 22.87
C ARG A 155 4.44 20.79 22.41
N LEU A 156 5.11 21.88 22.02
CA LEU A 156 6.48 21.84 21.50
C LEU A 156 7.47 21.21 22.49
N GLN A 157 7.37 21.51 23.77
CA GLN A 157 8.25 20.93 24.78
C GLN A 157 8.05 19.42 24.89
N GLN A 158 6.82 18.94 24.86
CA GLN A 158 6.49 17.53 24.86
C GLN A 158 6.99 16.84 23.57
N PHE A 159 6.85 17.51 22.41
CA PHE A 159 7.41 17.01 21.13
C PHE A 159 8.92 16.80 21.24
N LYS A 160 9.66 17.79 21.74
CA LYS A 160 11.12 17.70 21.96
C LYS A 160 11.49 16.58 22.94
N SER A 161 10.74 16.45 24.04
CA SER A 161 10.96 15.39 25.04
C SER A 161 10.76 13.99 24.45
N ILE A 162 9.73 13.81 23.61
CA ILE A 162 9.46 12.53 22.94
C ILE A 162 10.61 12.15 21.99
N ILE A 163 11.09 13.10 21.19
CA ILE A 163 12.22 12.85 20.28
C ILE A 163 13.48 12.50 21.07
N HIS A 164 13.80 13.28 22.10
CA HIS A 164 14.96 13.01 22.92
C HIS A 164 14.90 11.63 23.62
N GLY A 165 13.72 11.29 24.15
CA GLY A 165 13.48 9.96 24.73
C GLY A 165 13.64 8.84 23.70
N TYR A 166 13.15 9.04 22.48
CA TYR A 166 13.29 8.05 21.39
C TYR A 166 14.76 7.86 20.98
N GLU A 167 15.53 8.94 20.85
CA GLU A 167 16.96 8.85 20.55
C GLU A 167 17.74 8.14 21.65
N ASN A 168 17.40 8.39 22.93
CA ASN A 168 18.00 7.67 24.06
C ASN A 168 17.59 6.20 24.07
N TYR A 169 16.34 5.87 23.73
CA TYR A 169 15.85 4.48 23.64
C TYR A 169 16.56 3.67 22.54
N LYS A 170 17.02 4.33 21.48
CA LYS A 170 17.83 3.68 20.45
C LYS A 170 19.21 3.29 20.93
N LYS A 171 19.75 3.96 21.95
CA LYS A 171 21.03 3.61 22.59
C LYS A 171 20.80 2.41 23.50
N TYR A 172 21.27 1.26 23.07
CA TYR A 172 21.06 0.02 23.80
C TYR A 172 22.17 -0.21 24.84
N GLU A 173 21.80 -0.33 26.12
CA GLU A 173 22.68 -0.81 27.19
C GLU A 173 22.38 -2.29 27.48
N GLU A 174 23.33 -3.18 27.27
CA GLU A 174 23.21 -4.59 27.65
C GLU A 174 23.44 -4.78 29.17
N SER A 175 24.20 -3.85 29.78
CA SER A 175 24.46 -3.73 31.23
C SER A 175 24.81 -2.28 31.55
N PRO A 176 24.58 -1.78 32.77
CA PRO A 176 24.94 -0.42 33.15
C PRO A 176 26.40 -0.10 32.81
N GLY A 177 26.59 0.84 31.86
CA GLY A 177 27.92 1.28 31.42
C GLY A 177 28.55 0.52 30.26
N GLN A 178 27.90 -0.53 29.71
CA GLN A 178 28.34 -1.20 28.48
C GLN A 178 27.41 -0.90 27.32
N PHE A 179 27.74 0.12 26.54
CA PHE A 179 27.04 0.43 25.28
C PHE A 179 27.45 -0.57 24.22
N LYS A 180 26.53 -1.46 23.84
CA LYS A 180 26.64 -2.25 22.61
C LYS A 180 25.78 -1.61 21.55
N ASN A 181 26.38 -1.22 20.46
CA ASN A 181 25.81 -0.72 19.21
C ASN A 181 24.40 -0.11 19.29
N ASP A 182 24.27 1.14 18.86
CA ASP A 182 22.95 1.79 18.71
C ASP A 182 22.03 0.95 17.85
N ARG A 183 20.78 0.79 18.24
CA ARG A 183 19.74 0.20 17.40
C ARG A 183 19.39 1.18 16.27
N LEU A 184 19.15 0.66 15.07
CA LEU A 184 18.82 1.48 13.90
C LEU A 184 17.33 1.42 13.58
N ASP A 185 16.70 2.56 13.41
CA ASP A 185 15.43 2.63 12.68
C ASP A 185 15.68 2.67 11.15
N PHE A 186 14.61 2.63 10.36
CA PHE A 186 14.72 2.62 8.90
C PHE A 186 15.42 3.86 8.33
N THR A 187 15.21 5.03 8.92
CA THR A 187 15.85 6.29 8.50
C THR A 187 17.33 6.29 8.87
N ASP A 188 17.68 5.77 10.06
CA ASP A 188 19.08 5.62 10.49
C ASP A 188 19.86 4.69 9.56
N MET A 189 19.26 3.60 9.07
CA MET A 189 19.94 2.69 8.13
C MET A 189 20.38 3.42 6.86
N VAL A 190 19.49 4.25 6.29
CA VAL A 190 19.79 5.03 5.09
C VAL A 190 20.85 6.08 5.40
N GLN A 191 20.71 6.82 6.51
CA GLN A 191 21.69 7.84 6.92
C GLN A 191 23.06 7.22 7.17
N LYS A 192 23.13 6.13 7.92
CA LYS A 192 24.39 5.42 8.22
C LYS A 192 25.08 4.93 6.95
N TYR A 193 24.29 4.42 5.97
CA TYR A 193 24.86 4.05 4.67
C TYR A 193 25.44 5.26 3.93
N ILE A 194 24.80 6.40 3.96
CA ILE A 194 25.30 7.63 3.34
C ILE A 194 26.63 8.04 3.99
N ASP A 195 26.71 8.00 5.31
CA ASP A 195 27.87 8.48 6.07
C ASP A 195 29.07 7.52 6.02
N THR A 196 28.83 6.24 6.25
CA THR A 196 29.88 5.25 6.50
C THR A 196 29.83 4.02 5.59
N GLY A 197 28.76 3.85 4.78
CA GLY A 197 28.61 2.68 3.93
C GLY A 197 29.70 2.56 2.88
N LEU A 198 30.21 1.35 2.70
CA LEU A 198 31.20 1.04 1.69
C LEU A 198 30.59 1.00 0.29
N PRO A 199 31.39 1.25 -0.76
CA PRO A 199 30.94 1.05 -2.13
C PRO A 199 30.47 -0.38 -2.36
N ILE A 200 29.30 -0.52 -3.01
CA ILE A 200 28.78 -1.84 -3.41
C ILE A 200 29.29 -2.14 -4.82
N PRO A 201 29.80 -3.36 -5.10
CA PRO A 201 30.52 -3.67 -6.35
C PRO A 201 29.56 -4.00 -7.52
N PHE A 202 28.56 -3.15 -7.77
CA PHE A 202 27.73 -3.26 -8.97
C PHE A 202 28.10 -2.19 -9.99
N ARG A 203 27.93 -2.50 -11.28
CA ARG A 203 28.24 -1.60 -12.40
C ARG A 203 27.02 -0.84 -12.90
N VAL A 204 25.83 -1.42 -12.75
CA VAL A 204 24.58 -0.86 -13.27
C VAL A 204 23.60 -0.59 -12.13
N LEU A 205 23.17 0.66 -12.01
CA LEU A 205 22.13 1.06 -11.07
C LEU A 205 20.82 1.31 -11.81
N MET A 206 19.73 0.70 -11.34
CA MET A 206 18.38 0.91 -11.82
C MET A 206 17.47 1.30 -10.65
N VAL A 207 16.73 2.40 -10.78
CA VAL A 207 15.80 2.88 -9.76
C VAL A 207 14.42 3.03 -10.39
N ASP A 208 13.45 2.27 -9.89
CA ASP A 208 12.05 2.35 -10.31
C ASP A 208 11.25 3.21 -9.33
N GLU A 209 10.16 3.83 -9.81
CA GLU A 209 9.31 4.77 -9.06
C GLU A 209 10.12 5.91 -8.40
N ALA A 210 11.12 6.43 -9.10
CA ALA A 210 12.08 7.42 -8.57
C ALA A 210 11.44 8.73 -8.08
N GLN A 211 10.23 9.08 -8.55
CA GLN A 211 9.50 10.26 -8.10
C GLN A 211 9.01 10.19 -6.64
N ASP A 212 9.05 9.01 -6.03
CA ASP A 212 8.57 8.80 -4.65
C ASP A 212 9.68 8.83 -3.59
N LEU A 213 10.91 9.06 -4.00
CA LEU A 213 12.06 9.09 -3.08
C LEU A 213 12.10 10.40 -2.26
N THR A 214 12.47 10.26 -0.99
CA THR A 214 12.73 11.40 -0.10
C THR A 214 14.11 12.02 -0.38
N PRO A 215 14.38 13.27 0.03
CA PRO A 215 15.70 13.88 -0.08
C PRO A 215 16.85 13.03 0.50
N LEU A 216 16.63 12.38 1.65
CA LEU A 216 17.60 11.46 2.24
C LEU A 216 17.87 10.24 1.34
N GLN A 217 16.82 9.64 0.80
CA GLN A 217 16.95 8.51 -0.12
C GLN A 217 17.64 8.93 -1.43
N TRP A 218 17.43 10.16 -1.89
CA TRP A 218 18.14 10.70 -3.03
C TRP A 218 19.64 10.85 -2.77
N ASP A 219 20.07 11.23 -1.57
CA ASP A 219 21.51 11.26 -1.22
C ASP A 219 22.12 9.86 -1.31
N MET A 220 21.42 8.84 -0.85
CA MET A 220 21.84 7.45 -1.02
C MET A 220 21.93 7.06 -2.50
N VAL A 221 20.92 7.40 -3.31
CA VAL A 221 20.94 7.14 -4.75
C VAL A 221 22.10 7.85 -5.44
N VAL A 222 22.42 9.09 -5.06
CA VAL A 222 23.59 9.83 -5.58
C VAL A 222 24.89 9.10 -5.24
N LYS A 223 25.06 8.63 -3.99
CA LYS A 223 26.24 7.87 -3.57
C LYS A 223 26.39 6.57 -4.38
N LEU A 224 25.30 5.82 -4.55
CA LEU A 224 25.27 4.60 -5.38
C LEU A 224 25.57 4.91 -6.85
N ALA A 225 24.95 5.96 -7.40
CA ALA A 225 25.14 6.37 -8.77
C ALA A 225 26.57 6.80 -9.08
N LEU A 226 27.25 7.47 -8.15
CA LEU A 226 28.66 7.88 -8.35
C LEU A 226 29.59 6.68 -8.56
N ASN A 227 29.30 5.56 -7.90
CA ASN A 227 30.08 4.32 -7.98
C ASN A 227 29.67 3.42 -9.15
N SER A 228 28.61 3.75 -9.89
CA SER A 228 28.10 2.95 -11.00
C SER A 228 28.66 3.44 -12.35
N GLU A 229 28.75 2.54 -13.33
CA GLU A 229 29.10 2.90 -14.71
C GLU A 229 27.90 3.41 -15.50
N LYS A 230 26.71 2.82 -15.25
CA LYS A 230 25.44 3.17 -15.88
C LYS A 230 24.34 3.33 -14.85
N VAL A 231 23.52 4.35 -15.03
CA VAL A 231 22.39 4.67 -14.15
C VAL A 231 21.11 4.80 -14.97
N TYR A 232 20.06 4.11 -14.56
CA TYR A 232 18.74 4.18 -15.15
C TYR A 232 17.72 4.53 -14.06
N LEU A 233 17.04 5.66 -14.24
CA LEU A 233 15.97 6.09 -13.36
C LEU A 233 14.66 6.01 -14.13
N ALA A 234 13.63 5.44 -13.55
CA ALA A 234 12.30 5.40 -14.13
C ALA A 234 11.27 5.97 -13.14
N GLY A 235 10.33 6.76 -13.65
CA GLY A 235 9.33 7.39 -12.82
C GLY A 235 8.29 8.18 -13.62
N ASP A 236 7.30 8.70 -12.92
CA ASP A 236 6.30 9.61 -13.44
C ASP A 236 6.04 10.72 -12.41
N ASP A 237 6.52 11.92 -12.69
CA ASP A 237 6.33 13.07 -11.79
C ASP A 237 4.85 13.46 -11.63
N ASP A 238 3.99 13.11 -12.59
CA ASP A 238 2.55 13.29 -12.48
C ASP A 238 1.89 12.29 -11.51
N GLN A 239 2.57 11.20 -11.14
CA GLN A 239 2.15 10.21 -10.14
C GLN A 239 2.90 10.33 -8.81
N ALA A 240 3.57 11.45 -8.54
CA ALA A 240 4.22 11.72 -7.25
C ALA A 240 3.15 12.04 -6.18
N ILE A 241 2.72 11.04 -5.44
CA ILE A 241 1.63 11.17 -4.45
C ILE A 241 2.08 10.96 -3.00
N TYR A 242 3.37 10.72 -2.76
CA TYR A 242 3.93 10.50 -1.41
C TYR A 242 4.65 11.72 -0.82
N GLU A 243 4.45 12.92 -1.37
CA GLU A 243 5.01 14.16 -0.82
C GLU A 243 4.57 14.41 0.63
N TRP A 244 3.37 13.93 1.03
CA TRP A 244 2.91 13.99 2.42
C TRP A 244 3.83 13.20 3.38
N ASN A 245 4.54 12.20 2.90
CA ASN A 245 5.52 11.38 3.63
C ASN A 245 6.97 11.86 3.43
N GLY A 246 7.17 13.03 2.81
CA GLY A 246 8.47 13.63 2.63
C GLY A 246 9.15 13.34 1.28
N ALA A 247 8.49 12.65 0.35
CA ALA A 247 9.01 12.52 -1.02
C ALA A 247 9.13 13.90 -1.70
N ASP A 248 10.15 14.07 -2.53
CA ASP A 248 10.36 15.31 -3.27
C ASP A 248 10.61 15.01 -4.75
N VAL A 249 9.57 15.22 -5.54
CA VAL A 249 9.56 14.98 -6.98
C VAL A 249 10.56 15.86 -7.75
N HIS A 250 10.92 17.02 -7.20
CA HIS A 250 11.86 17.95 -7.84
C HIS A 250 13.24 17.31 -8.04
N PHE A 251 13.68 16.45 -7.13
CA PHE A 251 14.93 15.72 -7.30
C PHE A 251 14.91 14.83 -8.54
N PHE A 252 13.82 14.11 -8.80
CA PHE A 252 13.69 13.29 -10.01
C PHE A 252 13.65 14.15 -11.27
N GLN A 253 12.89 15.25 -11.26
CA GLN A 253 12.79 16.17 -12.40
C GLN A 253 14.16 16.75 -12.76
N THR A 254 14.93 17.19 -11.76
CA THR A 254 16.21 17.91 -11.95
C THR A 254 17.44 17.03 -11.88
N PHE A 255 17.33 15.73 -11.60
CA PHE A 255 18.47 14.82 -11.57
C PHE A 255 19.21 14.84 -12.92
N PRO A 256 20.55 14.98 -12.92
CA PRO A 256 21.32 15.07 -14.16
C PRO A 256 21.22 13.78 -14.97
N GLY A 257 21.02 13.90 -16.28
CA GLY A 257 20.95 12.75 -17.18
C GLY A 257 20.13 13.00 -18.44
N LYS A 258 20.27 12.11 -19.41
CA LYS A 258 19.52 12.15 -20.67
C LYS A 258 18.06 11.72 -20.41
N VAL A 259 17.10 12.59 -20.74
CA VAL A 259 15.67 12.31 -20.61
C VAL A 259 15.17 11.50 -21.82
N LYS A 260 14.37 10.49 -21.54
CA LYS A 260 13.61 9.71 -22.52
C LYS A 260 12.15 9.57 -22.06
N ILE A 261 11.24 10.07 -22.86
CA ILE A 261 9.80 9.95 -22.61
C ILE A 261 9.30 8.66 -23.26
N LEU A 262 8.54 7.87 -22.49
CA LEU A 262 7.81 6.71 -23.00
C LEU A 262 6.45 7.18 -23.50
N LYS A 263 6.21 7.02 -24.81
CA LYS A 263 5.13 7.73 -25.50
C LYS A 263 3.81 6.96 -25.58
N GLU A 264 3.77 5.66 -25.36
CA GLU A 264 2.60 4.83 -25.60
C GLU A 264 2.14 4.14 -24.32
N SER A 265 0.92 4.41 -23.89
CA SER A 265 0.28 3.72 -22.78
C SER A 265 -0.35 2.41 -23.29
N ARG A 266 0.00 1.29 -22.66
CA ARG A 266 -0.66 -0.01 -22.92
C ARG A 266 -1.88 -0.24 -22.04
N ARG A 267 -2.14 0.70 -21.11
CA ARG A 267 -3.25 0.62 -20.14
C ARG A 267 -4.41 1.48 -20.56
N LEU A 268 -4.16 2.77 -20.82
CA LEU A 268 -5.19 3.76 -20.97
C LEU A 268 -5.84 3.67 -22.34
N ASN A 269 -7.15 3.49 -22.38
CA ASN A 269 -7.94 3.71 -23.59
C ASN A 269 -8.06 5.20 -23.93
N LYS A 270 -8.67 5.54 -25.05
CA LYS A 270 -8.77 6.91 -25.54
C LYS A 270 -9.49 7.83 -24.56
N GLN A 271 -10.61 7.37 -23.97
CA GLN A 271 -11.46 8.18 -23.09
C GLN A 271 -10.78 8.47 -21.76
N VAL A 272 -10.23 7.44 -21.10
CA VAL A 272 -9.50 7.61 -19.84
C VAL A 272 -8.24 8.45 -20.05
N HIS A 273 -7.52 8.24 -21.15
CA HIS A 273 -6.37 9.07 -21.52
C HIS A 273 -6.75 10.54 -21.66
N PHE A 274 -7.83 10.84 -22.40
CA PHE A 274 -8.29 12.21 -22.61
C PHE A 274 -8.74 12.86 -21.30
N PHE A 275 -9.49 12.15 -20.46
CA PHE A 275 -9.88 12.63 -19.13
C PHE A 275 -8.66 12.90 -18.24
N ALA A 276 -7.67 12.02 -18.27
CA ALA A 276 -6.42 12.21 -17.55
C ALA A 276 -5.69 13.49 -18.03
N LYS A 277 -5.67 13.78 -19.33
CA LYS A 277 -5.12 15.04 -19.86
C LYS A 277 -5.87 16.27 -19.35
N CYS A 278 -7.19 16.20 -19.19
CA CYS A 278 -7.94 17.31 -18.58
C CYS A 278 -7.48 17.61 -17.14
N ILE A 279 -7.09 16.58 -16.37
CA ILE A 279 -6.52 16.78 -15.03
C ILE A 279 -5.09 17.35 -15.12
N LEU A 280 -4.26 16.85 -16.05
CA LEU A 280 -2.87 17.30 -16.24
C LEU A 280 -2.78 18.78 -16.61
N ASN A 281 -3.72 19.30 -17.39
CA ASN A 281 -3.77 20.73 -17.75
C ASN A 281 -3.87 21.65 -16.52
N GLY A 282 -4.43 21.16 -15.41
CA GLY A 282 -4.42 21.87 -14.13
C GLY A 282 -3.06 21.94 -13.42
N MET A 283 -2.04 21.23 -13.94
CA MET A 283 -0.68 21.18 -13.39
C MET A 283 0.37 21.79 -14.33
N GLU A 284 -0.06 22.51 -15.36
CA GLU A 284 0.84 23.15 -16.34
C GLU A 284 1.88 24.03 -15.64
N GLY A 285 3.14 23.98 -16.12
CA GLY A 285 4.28 24.68 -15.51
C GLY A 285 4.86 24.02 -14.24
N HIS A 286 4.22 22.98 -13.70
CA HIS A 286 4.66 22.29 -12.47
C HIS A 286 4.97 20.79 -12.68
N ARG A 287 5.11 20.38 -13.93
CA ARG A 287 5.38 19.01 -14.36
C ARG A 287 6.37 19.00 -15.52
N VAL A 288 7.00 17.85 -15.73
CA VAL A 288 7.71 17.62 -17.00
C VAL A 288 6.67 17.33 -18.08
N GLU A 289 6.63 18.15 -19.11
CA GLU A 289 5.71 17.90 -20.20
C GLU A 289 6.03 16.61 -20.93
N LYS A 290 5.01 15.79 -21.11
CA LYS A 290 5.09 14.47 -21.73
C LYS A 290 3.94 14.31 -22.71
N GLU A 291 4.28 14.20 -23.97
CA GLU A 291 3.31 13.74 -24.96
C GLU A 291 3.27 12.21 -24.96
N PHE A 292 2.09 11.66 -24.76
CA PHE A 292 1.86 10.23 -24.84
C PHE A 292 0.47 9.93 -25.40
N THR A 293 0.33 8.74 -25.96
CA THR A 293 -0.89 8.24 -26.59
C THR A 293 -1.54 7.16 -25.76
N SER A 294 -2.82 6.95 -26.00
CA SER A 294 -3.58 5.81 -25.49
C SER A 294 -3.15 4.51 -26.17
N ASN A 295 -3.69 3.39 -25.72
CA ASN A 295 -3.54 2.08 -26.38
C ASN A 295 -4.41 1.90 -27.63
N GLY A 296 -5.15 2.95 -28.03
CA GLY A 296 -6.02 2.95 -29.21
C GLY A 296 -7.42 2.34 -28.99
N THR A 297 -7.66 1.66 -27.86
CA THR A 297 -8.99 1.07 -27.58
C THR A 297 -9.98 2.12 -27.10
N GLU A 298 -11.28 1.83 -27.27
CA GLU A 298 -12.36 2.64 -26.73
C GLU A 298 -12.70 2.20 -25.29
N GLY A 299 -13.30 3.11 -24.51
CA GLY A 299 -13.83 2.88 -23.18
C GLY A 299 -14.90 3.92 -22.87
N ASN A 300 -15.34 4.00 -21.62
CA ASN A 300 -16.36 4.96 -21.23
C ASN A 300 -16.01 5.71 -19.96
N ILE A 301 -16.60 6.89 -19.81
CA ILE A 301 -16.58 7.65 -18.56
C ILE A 301 -18.02 7.92 -18.15
N TYR A 302 -18.39 7.36 -17.01
CA TYR A 302 -19.72 7.48 -16.44
C TYR A 302 -19.72 8.41 -15.23
N LYS A 303 -20.87 9.03 -14.96
CA LYS A 303 -21.09 9.84 -13.76
C LYS A 303 -22.26 9.29 -12.97
N TRP A 304 -22.03 9.05 -11.69
CA TRP A 304 -22.99 8.47 -10.76
C TRP A 304 -23.16 9.34 -9.52
N ASN A 305 -24.30 9.21 -8.86
CA ASN A 305 -24.59 9.87 -7.59
C ASN A 305 -24.73 8.88 -6.41
N SER A 306 -24.66 7.57 -6.67
CA SER A 306 -24.73 6.52 -5.68
C SER A 306 -24.03 5.26 -6.18
N LEU A 307 -23.35 4.55 -5.30
CA LEU A 307 -22.70 3.28 -5.59
C LEU A 307 -23.75 2.21 -5.99
N ARG A 308 -24.92 2.25 -5.37
CA ARG A 308 -26.04 1.32 -5.65
C ARG A 308 -26.48 1.31 -7.13
N LYS A 309 -26.29 2.41 -7.85
CA LYS A 309 -26.69 2.52 -9.26
C LYS A 309 -25.67 2.02 -10.25
N ILE A 310 -24.47 1.73 -9.79
CA ILE A 310 -23.38 1.25 -10.65
C ILE A 310 -23.56 -0.25 -10.88
N PRO A 311 -23.63 -0.72 -12.13
CA PRO A 311 -23.84 -2.13 -12.45
C PRO A 311 -22.54 -2.92 -12.24
N LEU A 312 -22.22 -3.20 -10.97
CA LEU A 312 -21.08 -4.05 -10.62
C LEU A 312 -21.37 -5.49 -11.05
N ASN A 313 -20.36 -6.12 -11.64
CA ASN A 313 -20.40 -7.53 -12.01
C ASN A 313 -19.10 -8.23 -11.60
N ASN A 314 -19.14 -9.55 -11.53
CA ASN A 314 -18.00 -10.39 -11.20
C ASN A 314 -17.21 -10.87 -12.43
N GLU A 315 -17.52 -10.41 -13.62
CA GLU A 315 -16.80 -10.76 -14.85
C GLU A 315 -15.52 -9.95 -14.99
N ASN A 316 -15.59 -8.66 -14.65
CA ASN A 316 -14.49 -7.72 -14.73
C ASN A 316 -13.86 -7.46 -13.35
N SER A 317 -12.59 -7.02 -13.37
CA SER A 317 -11.94 -6.52 -12.17
C SER A 317 -12.36 -5.08 -11.88
N TRP A 318 -12.61 -4.74 -10.60
CA TRP A 318 -13.06 -3.43 -10.17
C TRP A 318 -12.16 -2.87 -9.07
N MET A 319 -11.95 -1.56 -9.11
CA MET A 319 -11.39 -0.80 -7.99
C MET A 319 -12.35 0.32 -7.59
N ILE A 320 -12.75 0.37 -6.33
CA ILE A 320 -13.53 1.46 -5.73
C ILE A 320 -12.57 2.29 -4.90
N LEU A 321 -12.31 3.52 -5.33
CA LEU A 321 -11.22 4.33 -4.82
C LEU A 321 -11.73 5.52 -4.02
N ALA A 322 -11.18 5.64 -2.80
CA ALA A 322 -11.39 6.76 -1.91
C ALA A 322 -10.13 7.65 -1.82
N ARG A 323 -10.33 8.95 -1.54
CA ARG A 323 -9.22 9.87 -1.25
C ARG A 323 -8.60 9.64 0.14
N ILE A 324 -9.42 9.25 1.13
CA ILE A 324 -9.05 9.12 2.54
C ILE A 324 -9.66 7.87 3.17
N ASN A 325 -9.09 7.41 4.28
CA ASN A 325 -9.53 6.19 4.96
C ASN A 325 -10.96 6.25 5.49
N ASP A 326 -11.43 7.41 5.95
CA ASP A 326 -12.81 7.52 6.44
C ASP A 326 -13.82 7.28 5.32
N VAL A 327 -13.58 7.84 4.13
CA VAL A 327 -14.40 7.60 2.93
C VAL A 327 -14.26 6.15 2.43
N LYS A 328 -13.06 5.55 2.54
CA LYS A 328 -12.88 4.11 2.27
C LYS A 328 -13.79 3.26 3.14
N LYS A 329 -13.82 3.51 4.46
CA LYS A 329 -14.67 2.77 5.41
C LYS A 329 -16.16 2.92 5.06
N GLU A 330 -16.61 4.14 4.75
CA GLU A 330 -17.99 4.38 4.32
C GLU A 330 -18.34 3.59 3.05
N LEU A 331 -17.47 3.58 2.05
CA LEU A 331 -17.67 2.80 0.82
C LEU A 331 -17.67 1.29 1.08
N GLN A 332 -16.85 0.82 2.01
CA GLN A 332 -16.84 -0.57 2.45
C GLN A 332 -18.14 -0.96 3.16
N GLU A 333 -18.67 -0.07 4.01
CA GLU A 333 -19.96 -0.29 4.68
C GLU A 333 -21.09 -0.29 3.65
N GLU A 334 -21.15 0.69 2.73
CA GLU A 334 -22.16 0.72 1.66
C GLU A 334 -22.06 -0.55 0.77
N ALA A 335 -20.86 -1.01 0.46
CA ALA A 335 -20.66 -2.25 -0.29
C ALA A 335 -21.17 -3.49 0.45
N ARG A 336 -20.95 -3.58 1.78
CA ARG A 336 -21.52 -4.66 2.60
C ARG A 336 -23.05 -4.60 2.64
N ASP A 337 -23.62 -3.40 2.80
CA ASP A 337 -25.08 -3.22 2.77
C ASP A 337 -25.69 -3.64 1.41
N LEU A 338 -24.92 -3.54 0.33
CA LEU A 338 -25.31 -3.99 -1.01
C LEU A 338 -25.05 -5.49 -1.25
N GLY A 339 -24.39 -6.20 -0.33
CA GLY A 339 -24.02 -7.61 -0.51
C GLY A 339 -22.83 -7.81 -1.46
N ILE A 340 -21.97 -6.83 -1.66
CA ILE A 340 -20.83 -6.90 -2.57
C ILE A 340 -19.65 -7.59 -1.89
N TYR A 341 -19.14 -8.69 -2.48
CA TYR A 341 -17.89 -9.31 -2.05
C TYR A 341 -16.69 -8.50 -2.53
N PHE A 342 -15.85 -8.04 -1.60
CA PHE A 342 -14.66 -7.26 -1.91
C PHE A 342 -13.48 -7.62 -0.99
N GLN A 343 -12.31 -7.16 -1.37
CA GLN A 343 -11.10 -7.16 -0.54
C GLN A 343 -10.42 -5.79 -0.60
N ASP A 344 -9.45 -5.54 0.26
CA ASP A 344 -8.53 -4.41 0.09
C ASP A 344 -7.29 -4.82 -0.74
N MET A 345 -6.37 -3.87 -1.01
CA MET A 345 -5.15 -4.15 -1.79
C MET A 345 -4.19 -5.15 -1.13
N ARG A 346 -4.36 -5.41 0.16
CA ARG A 346 -3.58 -6.40 0.92
C ARG A 346 -4.18 -7.79 0.82
N GLY A 347 -5.39 -7.91 0.32
CA GLY A 347 -6.14 -9.15 0.26
C GLY A 347 -7.02 -9.39 1.49
N THR A 348 -7.16 -8.40 2.39
CA THR A 348 -8.09 -8.50 3.53
C THR A 348 -9.50 -8.56 3.02
N LYS A 349 -10.17 -9.68 3.24
CA LYS A 349 -11.56 -9.92 2.80
C LYS A 349 -12.53 -8.98 3.53
N SER A 350 -13.66 -8.73 2.89
CA SER A 350 -14.76 -7.87 3.41
C SER A 350 -15.46 -8.42 4.65
N PHE A 351 -15.14 -9.63 5.05
CA PHE A 351 -15.63 -10.33 6.23
C PHE A 351 -14.47 -11.01 6.98
N ASP A 352 -14.71 -11.41 8.22
CA ASP A 352 -13.75 -12.21 8.98
C ASP A 352 -13.75 -13.67 8.45
N PRO A 353 -12.63 -14.18 7.92
CA PRO A 353 -12.54 -15.56 7.45
C PRO A 353 -12.90 -16.59 8.52
N ASN A 354 -12.60 -16.33 9.80
CA ASN A 354 -12.93 -17.23 10.90
C ASN A 354 -14.45 -17.30 11.13
N GLN A 355 -15.16 -16.17 10.96
CA GLN A 355 -16.61 -16.16 11.00
C GLN A 355 -17.23 -16.97 9.87
N TRP A 356 -16.70 -16.78 8.64
CA TRP A 356 -17.16 -17.54 7.47
C TRP A 356 -16.95 -19.04 7.66
N GLN A 357 -15.73 -19.44 8.10
CA GLN A 357 -15.43 -20.84 8.36
C GLN A 357 -16.34 -21.45 9.43
N ALA A 358 -16.61 -20.70 10.52
CA ALA A 358 -17.52 -21.16 11.56
C ALA A 358 -18.95 -21.41 11.03
N ILE A 359 -19.43 -20.58 10.09
CA ILE A 359 -20.74 -20.79 9.44
C ILE A 359 -20.74 -22.06 8.60
N GLN A 360 -19.69 -22.28 7.80
CA GLN A 360 -19.53 -23.48 6.96
C GLN A 360 -19.46 -24.74 7.82
N ASP A 361 -18.64 -24.72 8.88
CA ASP A 361 -18.49 -25.83 9.82
C ASP A 361 -19.81 -26.16 10.52
N TRP A 362 -20.56 -25.14 10.96
CA TRP A 362 -21.90 -25.33 11.51
C TRP A 362 -22.86 -25.99 10.54
N GLN A 363 -22.92 -25.50 9.30
CA GLN A 363 -23.77 -26.08 8.27
C GLN A 363 -23.37 -27.52 7.92
N LEU A 364 -22.07 -27.83 7.94
CA LEU A 364 -21.55 -29.16 7.69
C LEU A 364 -21.99 -30.15 8.77
N ILE A 365 -21.85 -29.81 10.05
CA ILE A 365 -22.26 -30.69 11.15
C ILE A 365 -23.77 -30.86 11.22
N CYS A 366 -24.56 -29.81 10.94
CA CYS A 366 -26.02 -29.91 10.87
C CYS A 366 -26.51 -30.83 9.74
N ARG A 367 -25.67 -31.08 8.72
CA ARG A 367 -25.93 -32.04 7.63
C ARG A 367 -25.36 -33.43 7.92
N GLY A 368 -24.91 -33.70 9.13
CA GLY A 368 -24.31 -34.99 9.54
C GLY A 368 -22.84 -35.16 9.18
N GLY A 369 -22.18 -34.10 8.71
CA GLY A 369 -20.74 -34.12 8.46
C GLY A 369 -19.92 -34.01 9.74
N GLY A 370 -18.59 -34.13 9.62
CA GLY A 370 -17.66 -34.00 10.72
C GLY A 370 -16.65 -32.87 10.49
N ILE A 371 -16.20 -32.23 11.56
CA ILE A 371 -15.22 -31.15 11.55
C ILE A 371 -14.00 -31.49 12.38
N SER A 372 -12.85 -30.91 12.05
CA SER A 372 -11.62 -31.08 12.82
C SER A 372 -11.71 -30.41 14.20
N ARG A 373 -10.78 -30.78 15.10
CA ARG A 373 -10.63 -30.12 16.41
C ARG A 373 -10.45 -28.61 16.28
N GLU A 374 -9.63 -28.16 15.34
CA GLU A 374 -9.35 -26.73 15.11
C GLU A 374 -10.61 -26.01 14.64
N ALA A 375 -11.35 -26.59 13.69
CA ALA A 375 -12.63 -26.06 13.22
C ALA A 375 -13.65 -25.98 14.34
N ALA A 376 -13.75 -27.01 15.20
CA ALA A 376 -14.62 -26.99 16.38
C ALA A 376 -14.24 -25.84 17.34
N CYS A 377 -12.95 -25.67 17.65
CA CYS A 377 -12.46 -24.57 18.50
C CYS A 377 -12.84 -23.19 17.91
N ASN A 378 -12.65 -23.01 16.61
CA ASN A 378 -13.01 -21.77 15.91
C ASN A 378 -14.52 -21.53 15.99
N MET A 379 -15.34 -22.52 15.66
CA MET A 379 -16.80 -22.43 15.68
C MET A 379 -17.34 -22.08 17.08
N TYR A 380 -16.81 -22.69 18.13
CA TYR A 380 -17.22 -22.40 19.52
C TYR A 380 -16.92 -20.97 19.96
N ASN A 381 -15.95 -20.27 19.35
CA ASN A 381 -15.72 -18.85 19.64
C ASN A 381 -16.91 -17.96 19.27
N PHE A 382 -17.78 -18.43 18.37
CA PHE A 382 -18.92 -17.68 17.85
C PHE A 382 -20.27 -18.19 18.34
N LEU A 383 -20.35 -19.39 18.92
CA LEU A 383 -21.59 -19.96 19.45
C LEU A 383 -22.11 -19.16 20.64
N LEU A 384 -23.43 -19.16 20.81
CA LEU A 384 -24.10 -18.64 21.98
C LEU A 384 -23.73 -19.43 23.23
N ASN A 385 -23.53 -18.72 24.35
CA ASN A 385 -23.66 -19.30 25.66
C ASN A 385 -25.16 -19.50 25.94
N ILE A 386 -25.66 -20.71 25.71
CA ILE A 386 -27.02 -21.06 26.13
C ILE A 386 -26.98 -21.38 27.60
N ASP A 387 -28.09 -21.07 28.34
CA ASP A 387 -28.25 -21.16 29.79
C ASP A 387 -28.07 -22.58 30.39
N HIS A 388 -27.66 -23.56 29.60
CA HIS A 388 -27.44 -24.94 29.99
C HIS A 388 -25.99 -25.38 29.92
N GLY A 389 -25.10 -24.55 30.44
CA GLY A 389 -23.84 -25.08 30.97
C GLY A 389 -22.66 -25.13 30.01
N TYR A 390 -22.71 -24.52 28.83
CA TYR A 390 -21.53 -24.39 28.03
C TYR A 390 -20.96 -22.97 28.06
N ARG A 391 -19.92 -22.79 28.86
CA ARG A 391 -19.08 -21.58 28.80
C ARG A 391 -18.24 -21.64 27.51
N SER A 392 -18.20 -20.49 26.83
CA SER A 392 -17.33 -20.21 25.68
C SER A 392 -16.04 -21.02 25.71
N ALA A 393 -15.64 -21.52 24.56
CA ALA A 393 -14.44 -22.23 24.26
C ALA A 393 -13.35 -22.09 25.33
N ASP A 394 -13.41 -22.90 26.33
CA ASP A 394 -12.23 -23.17 27.09
C ASP A 394 -11.34 -23.98 26.14
N SER A 395 -10.44 -23.28 25.46
CA SER A 395 -9.45 -23.89 24.56
C SER A 395 -8.70 -25.05 25.26
N LYS A 396 -8.68 -25.05 26.61
CA LYS A 396 -8.18 -26.12 27.44
C LYS A 396 -9.01 -27.39 27.37
N LYS A 397 -10.32 -27.36 27.18
CA LYS A 397 -11.14 -28.58 27.05
C LYS A 397 -10.85 -29.37 25.78
N TRP A 398 -10.49 -28.68 24.70
CA TRP A 398 -10.13 -29.30 23.42
C TRP A 398 -8.65 -29.70 23.34
N SER A 399 -7.83 -29.27 24.31
CA SER A 399 -6.40 -29.62 24.36
C SER A 399 -6.17 -31.11 24.57
N PHE A 400 -7.12 -31.83 25.13
CA PHE A 400 -7.06 -33.29 25.39
C PHE A 400 -7.53 -34.12 24.19
N ALA A 401 -8.19 -33.55 23.19
CA ALA A 401 -8.63 -34.27 22.00
C ALA A 401 -7.42 -34.57 21.10
N HIS A 402 -7.41 -35.77 20.50
CA HIS A 402 -6.36 -36.13 19.53
C HIS A 402 -6.33 -35.13 18.37
N PRO A 403 -5.16 -34.69 17.88
CA PRO A 403 -5.07 -33.69 16.81
C PRO A 403 -5.85 -34.03 15.54
N ASN A 404 -5.94 -35.30 15.21
CA ASN A 404 -6.63 -35.80 14.01
C ASN A 404 -8.07 -36.27 14.28
N GLN A 405 -8.64 -35.99 15.44
CA GLN A 405 -10.00 -36.37 15.77
C GLN A 405 -11.00 -35.51 14.96
N VAL A 406 -11.97 -36.17 14.36
CA VAL A 406 -13.09 -35.57 13.66
C VAL A 406 -14.31 -35.61 14.56
N PHE A 407 -15.01 -34.51 14.68
CA PHE A 407 -16.18 -34.34 15.55
C PHE A 407 -17.43 -34.19 14.69
N ASN A 408 -18.38 -35.10 14.85
CA ASN A 408 -19.74 -34.94 14.36
C ASN A 408 -20.61 -34.24 15.44
N PHE A 409 -21.89 -34.03 15.14
CA PHE A 409 -22.79 -33.35 16.06
C PHE A 409 -22.93 -34.09 17.40
N GLU A 410 -23.10 -35.41 17.39
CA GLU A 410 -23.23 -36.24 18.60
C GLU A 410 -22.02 -36.13 19.53
N GLN A 411 -20.82 -36.18 18.95
CA GLN A 411 -19.59 -36.02 19.71
C GLN A 411 -19.42 -34.62 20.30
N LEU A 412 -19.85 -33.58 19.55
CA LEU A 412 -19.87 -32.20 20.04
C LEU A 412 -20.93 -32.02 21.11
N HIS A 413 -22.08 -32.69 21.02
CA HIS A 413 -23.12 -32.71 22.06
C HIS A 413 -22.58 -33.34 23.35
N LEU A 414 -22.00 -34.51 23.29
CA LEU A 414 -21.47 -35.24 24.44
C LEU A 414 -20.25 -34.57 25.09
N GLN A 415 -19.32 -34.08 24.30
CA GLN A 415 -18.06 -33.52 24.78
C GLN A 415 -18.09 -32.01 24.89
N GLY A 416 -18.87 -31.35 24.05
CA GLY A 416 -18.92 -29.94 23.85
C GLY A 416 -20.15 -29.23 24.40
N GLY A 417 -21.18 -29.96 24.86
CA GLY A 417 -22.41 -29.39 25.41
C GLY A 417 -23.31 -28.71 24.38
N MET A 418 -23.25 -29.12 23.12
CA MET A 418 -24.15 -28.66 22.04
C MET A 418 -25.57 -29.20 22.27
N VAL A 419 -26.60 -28.34 22.26
CA VAL A 419 -27.95 -28.69 22.73
C VAL A 419 -28.93 -28.96 21.58
N GLU A 420 -28.79 -28.32 20.41
CA GLU A 420 -29.77 -28.44 19.33
C GLU A 420 -29.11 -28.59 17.93
N GLU A 421 -29.56 -29.61 17.19
CA GLU A 421 -28.95 -30.03 15.92
C GLU A 421 -29.30 -29.16 14.72
N ASN A 422 -30.46 -28.60 14.63
CA ASN A 422 -30.99 -27.99 13.39
C ASN A 422 -31.29 -26.49 13.52
N ARG A 423 -30.62 -25.82 14.43
CA ARG A 423 -30.78 -24.37 14.57
C ARG A 423 -30.10 -23.64 13.42
N PRO A 424 -30.79 -22.69 12.74
CA PRO A 424 -30.15 -21.85 11.75
C PRO A 424 -28.88 -21.15 12.32
N TRP A 425 -27.83 -21.06 11.54
CA TRP A 425 -26.57 -20.42 12.00
C TRP A 425 -26.78 -18.98 12.50
N GLN A 426 -27.76 -18.26 11.94
CA GLN A 426 -28.11 -16.89 12.35
C GLN A 426 -28.55 -16.81 13.82
N GLU A 427 -29.16 -17.88 14.32
CA GLU A 427 -29.56 -18.02 15.72
C GLU A 427 -28.45 -18.61 16.58
N ALA A 428 -27.74 -19.60 16.05
CA ALA A 428 -26.63 -20.25 16.74
C ALA A 428 -25.51 -19.26 17.12
N PHE A 429 -25.22 -18.28 16.25
CA PHE A 429 -24.17 -17.27 16.45
C PHE A 429 -24.67 -15.90 16.90
N GLN A 430 -25.81 -15.81 17.56
CA GLN A 430 -26.58 -14.59 17.80
C GLN A 430 -25.84 -13.46 18.53
N ARG A 431 -24.94 -13.77 19.49
CA ARG A 431 -24.25 -12.76 20.31
C ARG A 431 -22.95 -12.23 19.72
N LYS A 432 -22.30 -12.99 18.87
CA LYS A 432 -20.97 -12.66 18.33
C LYS A 432 -21.02 -12.03 16.94
N PHE A 433 -22.12 -12.20 16.24
CA PHE A 433 -22.38 -11.58 14.95
C PHE A 433 -23.37 -10.44 15.12
N LYS A 434 -23.00 -9.27 14.66
CA LYS A 434 -23.94 -8.15 14.55
C LYS A 434 -24.97 -8.44 13.46
N ASP A 435 -26.19 -7.92 13.59
CA ASP A 435 -27.25 -8.16 12.60
C ASP A 435 -26.86 -7.74 11.18
N LYS A 436 -26.10 -6.67 11.03
CA LYS A 436 -25.55 -6.24 9.73
C LYS A 436 -24.58 -7.27 9.14
N GLU A 437 -23.75 -7.91 9.95
CA GLU A 437 -22.82 -8.94 9.51
C GLU A 437 -23.57 -10.19 9.06
N LYS A 438 -24.57 -10.60 9.81
CA LYS A 438 -25.47 -11.71 9.43
C LYS A 438 -26.16 -11.46 8.09
N LEU A 439 -26.75 -10.28 7.94
CA LEU A 439 -27.40 -9.89 6.69
C LEU A 439 -26.43 -9.87 5.52
N TYR A 440 -25.20 -9.44 5.76
CA TYR A 440 -24.16 -9.46 4.75
C TYR A 440 -23.81 -10.88 4.32
N PHE A 441 -23.58 -11.81 5.26
CA PHE A 441 -23.32 -13.22 4.94
C PHE A 441 -24.50 -13.87 4.19
N ILE A 442 -25.74 -13.58 4.57
CA ILE A 442 -26.92 -14.07 3.85
C ILE A 442 -26.86 -13.63 2.37
N LYS A 443 -26.62 -12.32 2.13
CA LYS A 443 -26.50 -11.79 0.76
C LYS A 443 -25.34 -12.39 -0.03
N LEU A 444 -24.23 -12.72 0.62
CA LEU A 444 -23.10 -13.38 -0.02
C LEU A 444 -23.43 -14.84 -0.41
N MET A 445 -24.17 -15.54 0.46
CA MET A 445 -24.60 -16.92 0.20
C MET A 445 -25.64 -17.04 -0.91
N GLU A 446 -26.44 -15.99 -1.14
CA GLU A 446 -27.41 -15.93 -2.24
C GLU A 446 -26.71 -15.76 -3.61
N GLN A 447 -25.44 -15.43 -3.63
CA GLN A 447 -24.64 -15.30 -4.83
C GLN A 447 -23.82 -16.58 -5.04
N ASP A 448 -23.74 -17.05 -6.27
CA ASP A 448 -22.90 -18.20 -6.63
C ASP A 448 -21.42 -17.79 -6.70
N LEU A 449 -20.85 -17.44 -5.54
CA LEU A 449 -19.48 -16.96 -5.39
C LEU A 449 -18.64 -17.95 -4.57
N ASN A 450 -17.48 -18.30 -5.06
CA ASN A 450 -16.47 -18.94 -4.23
C ASN A 450 -15.78 -17.88 -3.36
N LEU A 451 -16.17 -17.80 -2.08
CA LEU A 451 -15.63 -16.82 -1.13
C LEU A 451 -14.19 -17.15 -0.66
N ASP A 452 -13.66 -18.30 -1.02
CA ASP A 452 -12.24 -18.65 -0.79
C ASP A 452 -11.33 -18.01 -1.83
N ASP A 453 -11.85 -17.71 -3.00
CA ASP A 453 -11.12 -17.02 -4.05
C ASP A 453 -10.88 -15.53 -3.71
N LYS A 454 -9.95 -14.94 -4.43
CA LYS A 454 -9.71 -13.48 -4.34
C LYS A 454 -10.92 -12.74 -4.93
N ALA A 455 -11.42 -11.76 -4.18
CA ALA A 455 -12.47 -10.89 -4.69
C ALA A 455 -11.99 -10.13 -5.94
N LYS A 456 -12.84 -10.05 -6.95
CA LYS A 456 -12.57 -9.23 -8.14
C LYS A 456 -12.76 -7.74 -7.92
N ILE A 457 -13.38 -7.38 -6.80
CA ILE A 457 -13.64 -5.98 -6.39
C ILE A 457 -12.66 -5.63 -5.27
N VAL A 458 -11.90 -4.54 -5.48
CA VAL A 458 -10.98 -3.99 -4.49
C VAL A 458 -11.51 -2.63 -4.03
N ILE A 459 -11.64 -2.42 -2.71
CA ILE A 459 -12.02 -1.12 -2.13
C ILE A 459 -10.85 -0.60 -1.30
N ASP A 460 -10.22 0.48 -1.78
CA ASP A 460 -9.09 1.06 -1.05
C ASP A 460 -8.92 2.55 -1.33
N THR A 461 -7.89 3.17 -0.73
CA THR A 461 -7.52 4.54 -1.05
C THR A 461 -6.69 4.61 -2.34
N ILE A 462 -6.73 5.75 -3.01
CA ILE A 462 -5.91 6.00 -4.22
C ILE A 462 -4.43 5.75 -3.94
N HIS A 463 -3.95 6.07 -2.73
CA HIS A 463 -2.55 5.85 -2.35
C HIS A 463 -2.18 4.36 -2.27
N GLN A 464 -3.06 3.54 -1.71
CA GLN A 464 -2.82 2.11 -1.53
C GLN A 464 -2.83 1.34 -2.86
N VAL A 465 -3.64 1.79 -3.83
CA VAL A 465 -3.74 1.14 -5.14
C VAL A 465 -2.68 1.60 -6.14
N LYS A 466 -1.73 2.45 -5.72
CA LYS A 466 -0.64 2.85 -6.62
C LYS A 466 0.13 1.61 -7.09
N GLY A 467 0.43 1.56 -8.38
CA GLY A 467 1.00 0.37 -9.02
C GLY A 467 -0.03 -0.66 -9.53
N GLY A 468 -1.25 -0.67 -8.96
CA GLY A 468 -2.35 -1.54 -9.41
C GLY A 468 -3.12 -0.99 -10.62
N GLU A 469 -4.01 -1.83 -11.16
CA GLU A 469 -4.92 -1.51 -12.26
C GLU A 469 -6.14 -2.44 -12.23
N ALA A 470 -7.26 -1.99 -12.76
CA ALA A 470 -8.47 -2.79 -12.92
C ALA A 470 -9.15 -2.48 -14.26
N ASP A 471 -10.04 -3.36 -14.71
CA ASP A 471 -10.84 -3.10 -15.89
C ASP A 471 -11.68 -1.84 -15.66
N ASN A 472 -12.40 -1.80 -14.55
CA ASN A 472 -13.28 -0.71 -14.18
C ASN A 472 -12.81 -0.03 -12.88
N VAL A 473 -12.88 1.29 -12.84
CA VAL A 473 -12.53 2.07 -11.64
C VAL A 473 -13.67 2.99 -11.27
N ILE A 474 -14.10 2.92 -10.02
CA ILE A 474 -15.02 3.87 -9.40
C ILE A 474 -14.17 4.84 -8.57
N LEU A 475 -14.23 6.12 -8.91
CA LEU A 475 -13.49 7.17 -8.23
C LEU A 475 -14.46 8.06 -7.44
N SER A 476 -14.48 7.92 -6.11
CA SER A 476 -15.32 8.73 -5.24
C SER A 476 -14.76 10.13 -5.06
N SER A 477 -15.55 11.15 -5.37
CA SER A 477 -15.17 12.56 -5.21
C SER A 477 -15.14 13.05 -3.76
N LYS A 478 -15.69 12.27 -2.80
CA LYS A 478 -15.78 12.65 -1.39
C LYS A 478 -14.41 12.79 -0.75
N CYS A 479 -14.23 13.85 0.02
CA CYS A 479 -13.02 14.08 0.81
C CYS A 479 -13.38 14.75 2.15
N ASN A 480 -12.38 15.09 2.96
CA ASN A 480 -12.58 15.87 4.19
C ASN A 480 -12.08 17.31 4.03
N TYR A 481 -12.28 18.13 5.08
CA TYR A 481 -11.84 19.52 5.08
C TYR A 481 -10.35 19.72 4.73
N PRO A 482 -9.39 18.97 5.30
CA PRO A 482 -7.98 19.11 4.94
C PRO A 482 -7.65 18.76 3.49
N SER A 483 -8.44 17.90 2.86
CA SER A 483 -8.26 17.47 1.46
C SER A 483 -9.14 18.26 0.47
N HIS A 484 -9.89 19.27 0.95
CA HIS A 484 -10.80 20.03 0.10
C HIS A 484 -10.04 20.90 -0.89
N TYR A 485 -10.14 20.60 -2.17
CA TYR A 485 -9.37 21.18 -3.25
C TYR A 485 -9.47 22.71 -3.35
N GLU A 486 -10.66 23.28 -3.24
CA GLU A 486 -10.90 24.72 -3.45
C GLU A 486 -10.19 25.61 -2.41
N ARG A 487 -9.87 25.07 -1.23
CA ARG A 487 -9.23 25.79 -0.13
C ARG A 487 -7.71 25.66 -0.08
N LYS A 488 -7.12 24.95 -1.02
CA LYS A 488 -5.68 24.68 -1.02
C LYS A 488 -4.90 25.80 -1.71
N SER A 489 -3.65 25.98 -1.30
CA SER A 489 -2.65 26.75 -2.05
C SER A 489 -2.47 26.15 -3.44
N LEU A 490 -1.90 26.90 -4.38
CA LEU A 490 -1.64 26.39 -5.74
C LEU A 490 -0.81 25.11 -5.71
N LEU A 491 0.27 25.08 -4.94
CA LEU A 491 1.13 23.90 -4.81
C LEU A 491 0.38 22.69 -4.23
N ASP A 492 -0.46 22.90 -3.21
CA ASP A 492 -1.25 21.82 -2.64
C ASP A 492 -2.37 21.35 -3.59
N LYS A 493 -2.89 22.24 -4.44
CA LYS A 493 -3.82 21.86 -5.54
C LYS A 493 -3.13 20.94 -6.54
N ILE A 494 -1.89 21.23 -6.90
CA ILE A 494 -1.09 20.38 -7.79
C ILE A 494 -0.89 18.99 -7.19
N LYS A 495 -0.55 18.90 -5.89
CA LYS A 495 -0.44 17.61 -5.18
C LYS A 495 -1.76 16.82 -5.22
N GLU A 496 -2.88 17.49 -5.00
CA GLU A 496 -4.19 16.84 -5.11
C GLU A 496 -4.48 16.38 -6.55
N LEU A 497 -4.17 17.18 -7.57
CA LEU A 497 -4.35 16.77 -8.96
C LEU A 497 -3.56 15.52 -9.31
N ARG A 498 -2.32 15.36 -8.80
CA ARG A 498 -1.53 14.14 -8.95
C ARG A 498 -2.22 12.91 -8.34
N VAL A 499 -2.85 13.07 -7.17
CA VAL A 499 -3.61 11.99 -6.54
C VAL A 499 -4.79 11.58 -7.42
N TRP A 500 -5.59 12.54 -7.88
CA TRP A 500 -6.76 12.25 -8.70
C TRP A 500 -6.41 11.73 -10.09
N TYR A 501 -5.33 12.25 -10.70
CA TYR A 501 -4.74 11.69 -11.91
C TYR A 501 -4.32 10.23 -11.72
N THR A 502 -3.64 9.95 -10.61
CA THR A 502 -3.22 8.58 -10.27
C THR A 502 -4.43 7.66 -10.15
N GLY A 503 -5.49 8.08 -9.45
CA GLY A 503 -6.72 7.29 -9.30
C GLY A 503 -7.42 7.03 -10.63
N ALA A 504 -7.64 8.07 -11.43
CA ALA A 504 -8.31 7.96 -12.73
C ALA A 504 -7.57 7.01 -13.69
N THR A 505 -6.24 7.06 -13.67
CA THR A 505 -5.39 6.24 -14.56
C THR A 505 -5.19 4.79 -14.11
N ARG A 506 -5.94 4.33 -13.11
CA ARG A 506 -6.00 2.88 -12.77
C ARG A 506 -6.94 2.11 -13.71
N ALA A 507 -7.88 2.80 -14.38
CA ALA A 507 -8.85 2.19 -15.28
C ALA A 507 -8.22 1.73 -16.61
N LYS A 508 -8.54 0.50 -17.02
CA LYS A 508 -8.20 -0.04 -18.34
C LYS A 508 -9.35 0.11 -19.33
N LYS A 509 -10.60 -0.10 -18.87
CA LYS A 509 -11.82 -0.06 -19.71
C LYS A 509 -12.66 1.17 -19.34
N ASP A 510 -13.32 1.16 -18.19
CA ASP A 510 -14.30 2.17 -17.85
C ASP A 510 -13.94 2.92 -16.56
N LEU A 511 -14.19 4.23 -16.56
CA LEU A 511 -14.02 5.08 -15.40
C LEU A 511 -15.38 5.60 -14.94
N HIS A 512 -15.74 5.30 -13.70
CA HIS A 512 -16.98 5.69 -13.05
C HIS A 512 -16.70 6.79 -12.02
N LEU A 513 -17.19 7.98 -12.26
CA LEU A 513 -17.04 9.13 -11.36
C LEU A 513 -18.23 9.14 -10.39
N LEU A 514 -17.96 8.78 -9.14
CA LEU A 514 -18.96 8.81 -8.08
C LEU A 514 -18.99 10.19 -7.44
N GLY A 515 -19.97 10.99 -7.82
CA GLY A 515 -20.25 12.31 -7.26
C GLY A 515 -20.83 12.20 -5.85
N THR A 516 -20.71 13.27 -5.08
CA THR A 516 -21.30 13.38 -3.75
C THR A 516 -21.90 14.79 -3.56
N PHE A 517 -22.95 14.89 -2.76
CA PHE A 517 -23.46 16.15 -2.23
C PHE A 517 -22.72 16.62 -0.97
N HIS A 518 -21.68 15.89 -0.57
CA HIS A 518 -20.89 16.25 0.59
C HIS A 518 -20.21 17.60 0.41
N ARG A 519 -20.17 18.41 1.47
CA ARG A 519 -19.59 19.76 1.49
C ARG A 519 -18.13 19.77 1.01
N TYR A 520 -17.37 18.72 1.33
CA TYR A 520 -15.97 18.57 0.95
C TYR A 520 -15.84 17.50 -0.13
N HIS A 521 -15.50 17.91 -1.33
CA HIS A 521 -15.33 17.04 -2.47
C HIS A 521 -14.28 17.59 -3.46
N PHE A 522 -13.73 16.72 -4.26
CA PHE A 522 -12.91 17.10 -5.40
C PHE A 522 -13.84 17.37 -6.60
N PRO A 523 -13.59 18.42 -7.40
CA PRO A 523 -14.52 18.84 -8.46
C PRO A 523 -14.45 17.94 -9.72
N LEU A 524 -14.66 16.63 -9.59
CA LEU A 524 -14.67 15.69 -10.73
C LEU A 524 -15.65 16.11 -11.81
N SER A 525 -16.77 16.72 -11.43
CA SER A 525 -17.77 17.22 -12.39
C SER A 525 -17.23 18.32 -13.31
N LYS A 526 -16.28 19.16 -12.85
CA LYS A 526 -15.59 20.16 -13.67
C LYS A 526 -14.76 19.48 -14.75
N TYR A 527 -13.96 18.50 -14.37
CA TYR A 527 -13.10 17.75 -15.31
C TYR A 527 -13.93 16.91 -16.28
N PHE A 528 -15.05 16.36 -15.82
CA PHE A 528 -16.00 15.66 -16.70
C PHE A 528 -16.65 16.58 -17.73
N LYS A 529 -16.99 17.83 -17.35
CA LYS A 529 -17.49 18.82 -18.29
C LYS A 529 -16.42 19.18 -19.34
N LEU A 530 -15.17 19.42 -18.90
CA LEU A 530 -14.04 19.67 -19.80
C LEU A 530 -13.81 18.50 -20.75
N TYR A 531 -13.89 17.27 -20.24
CA TYR A 531 -13.83 16.07 -21.07
C TYR A 531 -14.94 16.07 -22.13
N LYS A 532 -16.19 16.28 -21.74
CA LYS A 532 -17.35 16.28 -22.65
C LYS A 532 -17.23 17.36 -23.72
N SER A 533 -16.89 18.61 -23.34
CA SER A 533 -16.81 19.73 -24.28
C SER A 533 -15.70 19.58 -25.31
N ASN A 534 -14.59 18.94 -24.97
CA ASN A 534 -13.45 18.84 -25.87
C ASN A 534 -13.38 17.50 -26.61
N TYR A 535 -13.96 16.41 -26.06
CA TYR A 535 -13.93 15.08 -26.68
C TYR A 535 -15.05 14.91 -27.73
N VAL A 536 -16.22 15.52 -27.50
CA VAL A 536 -17.38 15.40 -28.41
C VAL A 536 -17.24 16.34 -29.62
N THR A 537 -16.31 17.29 -29.61
CA THR A 537 -16.04 18.24 -30.68
C THR A 537 -14.96 17.78 -31.67
N ILE A 538 -14.34 16.64 -31.42
CA ILE A 538 -13.36 15.95 -32.28
C ILE A 538 -14.00 14.70 -32.88
#